data_b1c3a200fff785ab95b4a7ad92b98ae6
#
_entry.id   b1c3a200fff785ab95b4a7ad92b98ae6
#
_cell.length_a   1.000
_cell.length_b   1.000
_cell.length_c   1.000
_cell.angle_alpha   90.00
_cell.angle_beta   90.00
_cell.angle_gamma   90.00
#
_symmetry.space_group_name_H-M   'P 1'
#
loop_
_entity.id
_entity.type
_entity.pdbx_description
1 polymer ?
#
loop_
_entity_poly.entity_id
_entity_poly.type
_entity_poly.pdbx_seq_one_letter_code
_entity_poly.pdbx_strand_id
1 'polypeptide(L)'
;TQTAILEFVDFKQPQETQVCVFVDSSKTFQTIVGIGGAITDAAAETVAKLPVNQQQALIRAYYDREQGIGYTMARTSIHSCDFSSDSYTYVQENDINLTSFSIAHDETYRIPFIKKAMQMAGEPLAVLASPWSPPAWMKTNASMLKGGRLLPEYRQSWANYFIKFIHTYENAGIPIWGVTVQNEPMASQMWESCLFTSEEESDFIGNYLGVALHQNGLQDKKVIAWDHNRDLIYQRACAVLNNVNTAQYVWGIGYHWYETW
;
A
#
# COMPACT_ATOMS: atom_id res chain seq x y z
N THR A 1 -3.26 3.95 27.61
CA THR A 1 -2.39 5.05 27.17
C THR A 1 -2.90 6.32 27.85
N GLN A 2 -2.09 6.93 28.71
CA GLN A 2 -2.44 8.26 29.23
C GLN A 2 -2.16 9.27 28.11
N THR A 3 -3.17 9.91 27.60
CA THR A 3 -3.04 11.12 26.79
C THR A 3 -2.75 12.28 27.74
N ALA A 4 -1.57 12.87 27.62
CA ALA A 4 -1.28 14.13 28.32
C ALA A 4 -2.05 15.24 27.60
N ILE A 5 -2.73 16.08 28.35
CA ILE A 5 -3.28 17.34 27.83
C ILE A 5 -2.11 18.30 27.73
N LEU A 6 -1.86 18.80 26.52
CA LEU A 6 -0.89 19.88 26.30
C LEU A 6 -1.59 21.22 26.60
N GLU A 7 -1.07 21.95 27.57
CA GLU A 7 -1.51 23.31 27.83
C GLU A 7 -0.70 24.29 26.98
N PHE A 8 -1.39 25.18 26.29
CA PHE A 8 -0.75 26.28 25.60
C PHE A 8 -0.47 27.41 26.61
N VAL A 9 0.76 27.80 26.70
CA VAL A 9 1.20 28.92 27.57
C VAL A 9 1.92 29.95 26.73
N ASP A 10 1.76 31.22 27.08
CA ASP A 10 2.54 32.29 26.48
C ASP A 10 4.01 32.11 26.85
N PHE A 11 4.86 32.00 25.87
CA PHE A 11 6.29 31.80 26.06
C PHE A 11 7.08 32.98 25.48
N LYS A 12 8.14 33.38 26.20
CA LYS A 12 9.05 34.41 25.72
C LYS A 12 9.92 33.90 24.58
N GLN A 13 10.66 34.78 23.92
CA GLN A 13 11.63 34.41 22.88
C GLN A 13 12.49 33.23 23.36
N PRO A 14 12.53 32.13 22.63
CA PRO A 14 13.34 30.97 22.98
C PRO A 14 14.83 31.32 22.94
N GLN A 15 15.63 30.67 23.78
CA GLN A 15 17.08 30.76 23.71
C GLN A 15 17.63 29.96 22.55
N GLU A 16 18.76 30.35 21.99
CA GLU A 16 19.40 29.68 20.83
C GLU A 16 19.70 28.19 21.06
N THR A 17 19.86 27.79 22.32
CA THR A 17 20.11 26.38 22.69
C THR A 17 18.85 25.53 22.81
N GLN A 18 17.67 26.12 22.71
CA GLN A 18 16.41 25.41 22.82
C GLN A 18 15.97 24.88 21.43
N VAL A 19 15.59 23.61 21.38
CA VAL A 19 14.97 23.04 20.17
C VAL A 19 13.55 23.58 20.04
N CYS A 20 13.29 24.31 18.97
CA CYS A 20 12.00 24.95 18.73
C CYS A 20 11.42 24.54 17.39
N VAL A 21 10.09 24.38 17.37
CA VAL A 21 9.32 24.21 16.13
C VAL A 21 8.43 25.44 16.00
N PHE A 22 8.61 26.20 14.92
CA PHE A 22 7.79 27.36 14.61
C PHE A 22 6.70 26.99 13.62
N VAL A 23 5.46 27.26 13.97
CA VAL A 23 4.30 27.01 13.13
C VAL A 23 3.63 28.32 12.76
N ASP A 24 3.62 28.65 11.47
CA ASP A 24 2.88 29.78 10.92
C ASP A 24 1.66 29.27 10.15
N SER A 25 0.50 29.31 10.76
CA SER A 25 -0.76 28.81 10.17
C SER A 25 -1.25 29.64 8.98
N SER A 26 -0.68 30.83 8.74
CA SER A 26 -1.00 31.64 7.56
C SER A 26 -0.29 31.14 6.29
N LYS A 27 0.73 30.31 6.44
CA LYS A 27 1.49 29.72 5.31
C LYS A 27 1.10 28.27 5.12
N THR A 28 0.46 28.00 4.00
CA THR A 28 0.03 26.64 3.63
C THR A 28 0.82 26.16 2.42
N PHE A 29 1.05 24.85 2.33
CA PHE A 29 1.76 24.18 1.24
C PHE A 29 0.86 23.11 0.62
N GLN A 30 1.31 21.85 0.60
CA GLN A 30 0.53 20.74 0.08
C GLN A 30 -0.62 20.34 1.03
N THR A 31 -1.66 19.74 0.46
CA THR A 31 -2.72 19.11 1.24
C THR A 31 -2.31 17.69 1.63
N ILE A 32 -2.38 17.36 2.92
CA ILE A 32 -2.19 15.98 3.39
C ILE A 32 -3.46 15.19 3.05
N VAL A 33 -3.32 14.12 2.27
CA VAL A 33 -4.45 13.25 1.87
C VAL A 33 -5.02 12.52 3.07
N GLY A 34 -4.16 12.07 3.98
CA GLY A 34 -4.57 11.37 5.19
C GLY A 34 -3.40 10.77 5.95
N ILE A 35 -3.69 10.19 7.09
CA ILE A 35 -2.76 9.41 7.92
C ILE A 35 -3.41 8.06 8.20
N GLY A 36 -2.62 7.00 8.21
CA GLY A 36 -3.14 5.66 8.43
C GLY A 36 -2.08 4.66 8.84
N GLY A 37 -2.46 3.39 8.88
CA GLY A 37 -1.59 2.28 9.20
C GLY A 37 -1.81 1.09 8.27
N ALA A 38 -0.90 0.11 8.36
CA ALA A 38 -1.04 -1.13 7.60
C ALA A 38 -2.12 -2.03 8.22
N ILE A 39 -2.93 -2.62 7.34
CA ILE A 39 -3.83 -3.73 7.69
C ILE A 39 -3.35 -4.95 6.92
N THR A 40 -2.61 -5.81 7.61
CA THR A 40 -2.02 -7.05 7.11
C THR A 40 -2.81 -8.26 7.62
N ASP A 41 -2.52 -9.45 7.07
CA ASP A 41 -3.10 -10.69 7.56
C ASP A 41 -2.77 -10.91 9.04
N ALA A 42 -1.49 -10.78 9.43
CA ALA A 42 -1.05 -10.96 10.81
C ALA A 42 -1.75 -10.00 11.79
N ALA A 43 -1.98 -8.74 11.38
CA ALA A 43 -2.72 -7.78 12.18
C ALA A 43 -4.19 -8.21 12.34
N ALA A 44 -4.86 -8.55 11.25
CA ALA A 44 -6.27 -8.94 11.25
C ALA A 44 -6.51 -10.24 12.04
N GLU A 45 -5.68 -11.26 11.83
CA GLU A 45 -5.72 -12.54 12.56
C GLU A 45 -5.46 -12.37 14.05
N THR A 46 -4.47 -11.52 14.40
CA THR A 46 -4.14 -11.27 15.82
C THR A 46 -5.29 -10.57 16.52
N VAL A 47 -5.88 -9.55 15.87
CA VAL A 47 -7.05 -8.87 16.45
C VAL A 47 -8.24 -9.80 16.55
N ALA A 48 -8.46 -10.71 15.59
CA ALA A 48 -9.56 -11.67 15.63
C ALA A 48 -9.46 -12.64 16.83
N LYS A 49 -8.25 -12.88 17.36
CA LYS A 49 -8.03 -13.72 18.58
C LYS A 49 -8.40 -13.01 19.89
N LEU A 50 -8.54 -11.69 19.87
CA LEU A 50 -8.90 -10.92 21.05
C LEU A 50 -10.38 -11.07 21.41
N PRO A 51 -10.78 -10.91 22.69
CA PRO A 51 -12.17 -10.76 23.08
C PRO A 51 -12.83 -9.59 22.33
N VAL A 52 -14.12 -9.72 22.00
CA VAL A 52 -14.86 -8.76 21.17
C VAL A 52 -14.75 -7.31 21.69
N ASN A 53 -14.82 -7.12 23.01
CA ASN A 53 -14.67 -5.80 23.62
C ASN A 53 -13.29 -5.19 23.39
N GLN A 54 -12.23 -6.01 23.36
CA GLN A 54 -10.87 -5.55 23.08
C GLN A 54 -10.69 -5.25 21.58
N GLN A 55 -11.26 -6.07 20.68
CA GLN A 55 -11.31 -5.75 19.26
C GLN A 55 -11.96 -4.38 19.01
N GLN A 56 -13.12 -4.13 19.62
CA GLN A 56 -13.83 -2.86 19.49
C GLN A 56 -13.03 -1.68 20.06
N ALA A 57 -12.38 -1.87 21.22
CA ALA A 57 -11.55 -0.84 21.84
C ALA A 57 -10.35 -0.49 20.97
N LEU A 58 -9.70 -1.49 20.34
CA LEU A 58 -8.59 -1.30 19.45
C LEU A 58 -9.02 -0.55 18.19
N ILE A 59 -10.09 -1.00 17.53
CA ILE A 59 -10.60 -0.38 16.31
C ILE A 59 -11.03 1.08 16.59
N ARG A 60 -11.68 1.33 17.71
CA ARG A 60 -12.02 2.68 18.15
C ARG A 60 -10.77 3.55 18.34
N ALA A 61 -9.76 3.03 19.04
CA ALA A 61 -8.53 3.79 19.30
C ALA A 61 -7.83 4.27 18.02
N TYR A 62 -7.93 3.51 16.91
CA TYR A 62 -7.29 3.87 15.64
C TYR A 62 -8.19 4.64 14.69
N TYR A 63 -9.47 4.33 14.59
CA TYR A 63 -10.33 4.79 13.50
C TYR A 63 -11.45 5.74 13.93
N ASP A 64 -11.84 5.78 15.21
CA ASP A 64 -12.81 6.72 15.70
C ASP A 64 -12.23 8.16 15.67
N ARG A 65 -12.96 9.08 15.04
CA ARG A 65 -12.46 10.46 14.83
C ARG A 65 -12.57 11.35 16.07
N GLU A 66 -13.43 10.98 17.00
CA GLU A 66 -13.66 11.78 18.21
C GLU A 66 -12.90 11.21 19.42
N GLN A 67 -12.84 9.88 19.53
CA GLN A 67 -12.30 9.18 20.68
C GLN A 67 -11.01 8.41 20.39
N GLY A 68 -10.53 8.43 19.14
CA GLY A 68 -9.35 7.74 18.68
C GLY A 68 -8.36 8.65 17.96
N ILE A 69 -7.42 8.03 17.21
CA ILE A 69 -6.46 8.75 16.36
C ILE A 69 -7.14 9.29 15.09
N GLY A 70 -8.22 8.63 14.64
CA GLY A 70 -8.98 9.02 13.45
C GLY A 70 -8.24 8.76 12.14
N TYR A 71 -7.67 7.58 11.97
CA TYR A 71 -7.03 7.19 10.71
C TYR A 71 -8.02 7.26 9.54
N THR A 72 -7.59 7.85 8.44
CA THR A 72 -8.35 8.04 7.20
C THR A 72 -7.79 7.26 6.03
N MET A 73 -6.61 6.67 6.21
CA MET A 73 -5.94 5.83 5.22
C MET A 73 -5.62 4.45 5.78
N ALA A 74 -5.44 3.49 4.89
CA ALA A 74 -4.90 2.18 5.22
C ALA A 74 -4.00 1.67 4.09
N ARG A 75 -2.98 0.87 4.42
CA ARG A 75 -2.21 0.11 3.43
C ARG A 75 -2.46 -1.37 3.63
N THR A 76 -2.70 -2.11 2.55
CA THR A 76 -2.86 -3.57 2.58
C THR A 76 -2.01 -4.22 1.48
N SER A 77 -1.73 -5.51 1.62
CA SER A 77 -1.03 -6.25 0.57
C SER A 77 -2.00 -6.76 -0.51
N ILE A 78 -1.50 -6.90 -1.73
CA ILE A 78 -2.13 -7.73 -2.77
C ILE A 78 -1.60 -9.15 -2.56
N HIS A 79 -2.44 -10.08 -2.13
CA HIS A 79 -2.17 -11.41 -1.58
C HIS A 79 -1.13 -11.39 -0.44
N SER A 80 -0.28 -12.44 -0.31
CA SER A 80 0.64 -12.56 0.83
C SER A 80 1.80 -11.56 0.81
N CYS A 81 2.31 -11.28 1.98
CA CYS A 81 3.48 -10.44 2.25
C CYS A 81 4.23 -11.02 3.47
N ASP A 82 5.32 -10.38 3.88
CA ASP A 82 6.09 -10.74 5.08
C ASP A 82 5.29 -10.71 6.40
N PHE A 83 4.11 -10.09 6.39
CA PHE A 83 3.14 -10.09 7.50
C PHE A 83 1.90 -10.94 7.18
N SER A 84 2.08 -12.05 6.47
CA SER A 84 1.06 -13.09 6.28
C SER A 84 1.48 -14.37 6.98
N SER A 85 0.51 -15.18 7.39
CA SER A 85 0.76 -16.46 8.08
C SER A 85 1.35 -17.52 7.15
N ASP A 86 0.99 -17.44 5.85
CA ASP A 86 1.46 -18.31 4.78
C ASP A 86 1.67 -17.51 3.48
N SER A 87 2.50 -18.05 2.57
CA SER A 87 2.60 -17.54 1.21
C SER A 87 1.43 -18.04 0.38
N TYR A 88 0.66 -17.14 -0.22
CA TYR A 88 -0.49 -17.48 -1.07
C TYR A 88 -0.68 -16.48 -2.20
N THR A 89 -1.41 -16.88 -3.22
CA THR A 89 -1.85 -16.02 -4.32
C THR A 89 -3.36 -16.17 -4.52
N TYR A 90 -3.97 -15.27 -5.29
CA TYR A 90 -5.41 -15.34 -5.58
C TYR A 90 -5.73 -16.25 -6.78
N VAL A 91 -4.72 -16.83 -7.44
CA VAL A 91 -4.90 -17.69 -8.61
C VAL A 91 -4.19 -19.03 -8.43
N GLN A 92 -4.67 -20.03 -9.15
CA GLN A 92 -3.96 -21.30 -9.28
C GLN A 92 -2.68 -21.14 -10.09
N GLU A 93 -1.76 -22.08 -9.93
CA GLU A 93 -0.51 -22.09 -10.67
C GLU A 93 -0.75 -22.18 -12.18
N ASN A 94 -0.03 -21.37 -12.96
CA ASN A 94 -0.11 -21.29 -14.41
C ASN A 94 -1.47 -20.82 -15.00
N ASP A 95 -2.36 -20.24 -14.19
CA ASP A 95 -3.60 -19.64 -14.69
C ASP A 95 -3.35 -18.24 -15.28
N ILE A 96 -2.82 -18.20 -16.49
CA ILE A 96 -2.49 -16.97 -17.22
C ILE A 96 -3.72 -16.05 -17.41
N ASN A 97 -4.89 -16.63 -17.58
CA ASN A 97 -6.15 -15.92 -17.80
C ASN A 97 -6.84 -15.48 -16.51
N LEU A 98 -6.27 -15.85 -15.35
CA LEU A 98 -6.78 -15.51 -14.03
C LEU A 98 -8.25 -15.96 -13.81
N THR A 99 -8.62 -17.12 -14.37
CA THR A 99 -9.98 -17.65 -14.28
C THR A 99 -10.32 -18.19 -12.90
N SER A 100 -9.29 -18.63 -12.16
CA SER A 100 -9.39 -19.13 -10.78
C SER A 100 -9.27 -18.03 -9.71
N PHE A 101 -9.26 -16.76 -10.12
CA PHE A 101 -9.02 -15.63 -9.19
C PHE A 101 -10.04 -15.62 -8.05
N SER A 102 -9.54 -15.67 -6.80
CA SER A 102 -10.36 -15.71 -5.60
C SER A 102 -9.66 -15.03 -4.43
N ILE A 103 -10.36 -14.16 -3.72
CA ILE A 103 -9.90 -13.51 -2.48
C ILE A 103 -10.40 -14.22 -1.22
N ALA A 104 -10.83 -15.48 -1.32
CA ALA A 104 -11.43 -16.23 -0.22
C ALA A 104 -10.54 -16.28 1.04
N HIS A 105 -9.22 -16.26 0.88
CA HIS A 105 -8.29 -16.15 2.00
C HIS A 105 -8.53 -14.87 2.81
N ASP A 106 -8.62 -13.73 2.14
CA ASP A 106 -8.77 -12.43 2.75
C ASP A 106 -10.14 -12.21 3.41
N GLU A 107 -11.16 -12.92 2.92
CA GLU A 107 -12.52 -12.86 3.46
C GLU A 107 -12.61 -13.41 4.90
N THR A 108 -11.62 -14.19 5.34
CA THR A 108 -11.61 -14.77 6.68
C THR A 108 -11.34 -13.72 7.76
N TYR A 109 -10.34 -12.87 7.60
CA TYR A 109 -9.92 -11.91 8.62
C TYR A 109 -9.70 -10.51 8.09
N ARG A 110 -8.97 -10.33 6.99
CA ARG A 110 -8.49 -9.03 6.50
C ARG A 110 -9.64 -8.14 6.02
N ILE A 111 -10.50 -8.65 5.16
CA ILE A 111 -11.68 -7.91 4.67
C ILE A 111 -12.64 -7.56 5.81
N PRO A 112 -13.01 -8.48 6.73
CA PRO A 112 -13.83 -8.13 7.88
C PRO A 112 -13.19 -7.06 8.78
N PHE A 113 -11.86 -7.08 8.95
CA PHE A 113 -11.17 -6.07 9.75
C PHE A 113 -11.23 -4.68 9.07
N ILE A 114 -10.94 -4.60 7.76
CA ILE A 114 -11.03 -3.34 7.00
C ILE A 114 -12.45 -2.76 7.07
N LYS A 115 -13.48 -3.60 6.91
CA LYS A 115 -14.88 -3.16 7.00
C LYS A 115 -15.24 -2.61 8.38
N LYS A 116 -14.78 -3.26 9.46
CA LYS A 116 -14.96 -2.75 10.83
C LYS A 116 -14.25 -1.41 11.04
N ALA A 117 -13.05 -1.25 10.47
CA ALA A 117 -12.30 -0.01 10.51
C ALA A 117 -13.07 1.13 9.80
N MET A 118 -13.56 0.88 8.59
CA MET A 118 -14.37 1.83 7.83
C MET A 118 -15.68 2.19 8.55
N GLN A 119 -16.35 1.19 9.13
CA GLN A 119 -17.57 1.43 9.92
C GLN A 119 -17.28 2.31 11.13
N MET A 120 -16.15 2.12 11.81
CA MET A 120 -15.77 2.93 12.96
C MET A 120 -15.38 4.36 12.56
N ALA A 121 -14.70 4.51 11.43
CA ALA A 121 -14.33 5.81 10.87
C ALA A 121 -15.56 6.63 10.38
N GLY A 122 -16.68 5.95 10.12
CA GLY A 122 -17.91 6.56 9.60
C GLY A 122 -17.86 6.92 8.10
N GLU A 123 -16.75 6.59 7.43
CA GLU A 123 -16.55 6.84 6.00
C GLU A 123 -15.54 5.83 5.41
N PRO A 124 -15.46 5.69 4.07
CA PRO A 124 -14.45 4.89 3.42
C PRO A 124 -13.03 5.35 3.75
N LEU A 125 -12.13 4.41 4.03
CA LEU A 125 -10.69 4.69 4.13
C LEU A 125 -10.09 4.79 2.73
N ALA A 126 -9.08 5.64 2.55
CA ALA A 126 -8.25 5.62 1.35
C ALA A 126 -7.31 4.41 1.44
N VAL A 127 -7.68 3.30 0.80
CA VAL A 127 -6.91 2.05 0.85
C VAL A 127 -5.87 2.03 -0.27
N LEU A 128 -4.59 2.03 0.11
CA LEU A 128 -3.45 1.78 -0.77
C LEU A 128 -3.10 0.30 -0.74
N ALA A 129 -2.99 -0.34 -1.89
CA ALA A 129 -2.63 -1.76 -1.99
C ALA A 129 -1.27 -1.95 -2.67
N SER A 130 -0.43 -2.80 -2.08
CA SER A 130 0.93 -3.07 -2.58
C SER A 130 1.18 -4.56 -2.72
N PRO A 131 1.71 -5.05 -3.85
CA PRO A 131 2.18 -6.42 -3.96
C PRO A 131 3.62 -6.55 -3.45
N TRP A 132 3.93 -7.66 -2.81
CA TRP A 132 5.29 -8.06 -2.45
C TRP A 132 5.95 -8.93 -3.51
N SER A 133 5.17 -9.70 -4.24
CA SER A 133 5.65 -10.55 -5.33
C SER A 133 4.52 -10.91 -6.29
N PRO A 134 4.76 -11.03 -7.61
CA PRO A 134 3.88 -11.81 -8.48
C PRO A 134 3.85 -13.28 -8.06
N PRO A 135 2.86 -14.08 -8.52
CA PRO A 135 2.87 -15.54 -8.38
C PRO A 135 4.18 -16.17 -8.85
N ALA A 136 4.60 -17.25 -8.20
CA ALA A 136 5.90 -17.89 -8.43
C ALA A 136 6.16 -18.23 -9.92
N TRP A 137 5.16 -18.73 -10.61
CA TRP A 137 5.25 -19.13 -12.03
C TRP A 137 5.40 -17.94 -13.01
N MET A 138 5.13 -16.70 -12.55
CA MET A 138 5.38 -15.47 -13.33
C MET A 138 6.80 -14.96 -13.19
N LYS A 139 7.67 -15.59 -12.39
CA LYS A 139 8.96 -15.04 -12.00
C LYS A 139 10.13 -15.88 -12.50
N THR A 140 11.27 -15.22 -12.73
CA THR A 140 12.50 -15.84 -13.24
C THR A 140 13.08 -16.91 -12.32
N ASN A 141 12.81 -16.83 -11.01
CA ASN A 141 13.29 -17.79 -10.01
C ASN A 141 12.22 -18.81 -9.60
N ALA A 142 11.05 -18.83 -10.24
CA ALA A 142 9.93 -19.70 -9.94
C ALA A 142 9.57 -19.75 -8.43
N SER A 143 9.70 -18.61 -7.74
CA SER A 143 9.43 -18.48 -6.32
C SER A 143 8.90 -17.08 -6.00
N MET A 144 7.96 -16.97 -5.08
CA MET A 144 7.52 -15.67 -4.56
C MET A 144 8.60 -15.04 -3.67
N LEU A 145 9.47 -15.85 -3.08
CA LEU A 145 10.52 -15.44 -2.15
C LEU A 145 11.83 -15.14 -2.89
N LYS A 146 12.77 -14.50 -2.21
CA LYS A 146 14.17 -14.34 -2.65
C LYS A 146 14.33 -13.57 -3.96
N GLY A 147 13.59 -12.49 -4.13
CA GLY A 147 13.70 -11.63 -5.29
C GLY A 147 13.20 -12.30 -6.58
N GLY A 148 14.07 -12.42 -7.58
CA GLY A 148 13.64 -12.77 -8.94
C GLY A 148 13.00 -11.59 -9.65
N ARG A 149 12.61 -11.76 -10.91
CA ARG A 149 12.02 -10.71 -11.74
C ARG A 149 10.75 -11.20 -12.40
N LEU A 150 9.83 -10.31 -12.69
CA LEU A 150 8.65 -10.61 -13.51
C LEU A 150 9.09 -10.95 -14.94
N LEU A 151 8.70 -12.13 -15.43
CA LEU A 151 8.96 -12.56 -16.79
C LEU A 151 8.18 -11.69 -17.80
N PRO A 152 8.79 -11.27 -18.90
CA PRO A 152 8.17 -10.38 -19.88
C PRO A 152 6.82 -10.89 -20.42
N GLU A 153 6.69 -12.19 -20.66
CA GLU A 153 5.48 -12.84 -21.16
C GLU A 153 4.28 -12.77 -20.20
N TYR A 154 4.52 -12.51 -18.91
CA TYR A 154 3.47 -12.40 -17.89
C TYR A 154 3.13 -10.97 -17.48
N ARG A 155 3.76 -9.95 -18.05
CA ARG A 155 3.50 -8.55 -17.69
C ARG A 155 2.03 -8.16 -17.85
N GLN A 156 1.40 -8.59 -18.94
CA GLN A 156 -0.02 -8.30 -19.16
C GLN A 156 -0.91 -9.08 -18.17
N SER A 157 -0.62 -10.35 -17.90
CA SER A 157 -1.35 -11.13 -16.92
C SER A 157 -1.22 -10.52 -15.52
N TRP A 158 -0.01 -10.07 -15.16
CA TRP A 158 0.21 -9.39 -13.89
C TRP A 158 -0.54 -8.05 -13.78
N ALA A 159 -0.58 -7.23 -14.83
CA ALA A 159 -1.41 -6.03 -14.87
C ALA A 159 -2.91 -6.35 -14.71
N ASN A 160 -3.40 -7.38 -15.39
CA ASN A 160 -4.79 -7.84 -15.26
C ASN A 160 -5.09 -8.37 -13.84
N TYR A 161 -4.09 -8.88 -13.13
CA TYR A 161 -4.22 -9.31 -11.75
C TYR A 161 -4.58 -8.14 -10.83
N PHE A 162 -3.95 -6.97 -11.02
CA PHE A 162 -4.32 -5.74 -10.31
C PHE A 162 -5.76 -5.33 -10.60
N ILE A 163 -6.18 -5.42 -11.86
CA ILE A 163 -7.56 -5.08 -12.24
C ILE A 163 -8.56 -5.98 -11.53
N LYS A 164 -8.31 -7.30 -11.53
CA LYS A 164 -9.17 -8.26 -10.82
C LYS A 164 -9.19 -8.01 -9.31
N PHE A 165 -8.03 -7.74 -8.71
CA PHE A 165 -7.93 -7.39 -7.30
C PHE A 165 -8.79 -6.18 -6.96
N ILE A 166 -8.63 -5.06 -7.69
CA ILE A 166 -9.37 -3.83 -7.44
C ILE A 166 -10.88 -4.08 -7.54
N HIS A 167 -11.35 -4.66 -8.65
CA HIS A 167 -12.78 -4.94 -8.82
C HIS A 167 -13.33 -5.88 -7.74
N THR A 168 -12.56 -6.90 -7.35
CA THR A 168 -13.04 -7.86 -6.35
C THR A 168 -13.12 -7.24 -4.96
N TYR A 169 -12.14 -6.40 -4.57
CA TYR A 169 -12.19 -5.67 -3.31
C TYR A 169 -13.31 -4.63 -3.29
N GLU A 170 -13.51 -3.90 -4.39
CA GLU A 170 -14.61 -2.94 -4.50
C GLU A 170 -15.98 -3.63 -4.46
N ASN A 171 -16.14 -4.76 -5.12
CA ASN A 171 -17.33 -5.59 -5.02
C ASN A 171 -17.56 -6.13 -3.59
N ALA A 172 -16.47 -6.37 -2.86
CA ALA A 172 -16.53 -6.69 -1.43
C ALA A 172 -16.82 -5.46 -0.54
N GLY A 173 -17.00 -4.26 -1.11
CA GLY A 173 -17.32 -3.03 -0.40
C GLY A 173 -16.10 -2.30 0.18
N ILE A 174 -14.90 -2.55 -0.33
CA ILE A 174 -13.66 -1.88 0.05
C ILE A 174 -13.13 -1.09 -1.15
N PRO A 175 -13.34 0.23 -1.21
CA PRO A 175 -12.83 1.05 -2.30
C PRO A 175 -11.30 1.11 -2.24
N ILE A 176 -10.65 0.79 -3.34
CA ILE A 176 -9.20 0.93 -3.50
C ILE A 176 -8.90 2.35 -3.99
N TRP A 177 -8.14 3.11 -3.22
CA TRP A 177 -7.70 4.45 -3.57
C TRP A 177 -6.56 4.44 -4.58
N GLY A 178 -5.62 3.51 -4.41
CA GLY A 178 -4.47 3.40 -5.28
C GLY A 178 -3.69 2.11 -5.05
N VAL A 179 -2.70 1.92 -5.91
CA VAL A 179 -1.79 0.77 -5.85
C VAL A 179 -0.33 1.23 -5.98
N THR A 180 0.59 0.53 -5.33
CA THR A 180 2.00 0.62 -5.69
C THR A 180 2.33 -0.47 -6.70
N VAL A 181 3.35 -0.23 -7.53
CA VAL A 181 3.77 -1.22 -8.54
C VAL A 181 4.35 -2.46 -7.90
N GLN A 182 5.20 -2.25 -6.90
CA GLN A 182 5.90 -3.30 -6.18
C GLN A 182 6.40 -2.74 -4.84
N ASN A 183 6.17 -3.46 -3.75
CA ASN A 183 6.85 -3.18 -2.49
C ASN A 183 8.35 -3.47 -2.63
N GLU A 184 9.18 -2.48 -2.29
CA GLU A 184 10.64 -2.59 -2.24
C GLU A 184 11.28 -3.23 -3.50
N PRO A 185 11.14 -2.61 -4.69
CA PRO A 185 11.54 -3.20 -5.97
C PRO A 185 13.05 -3.46 -6.14
N MET A 186 13.89 -3.10 -5.18
CA MET A 186 15.32 -3.42 -5.17
C MET A 186 15.70 -4.42 -4.07
N ALA A 187 14.77 -4.83 -3.23
CA ALA A 187 15.04 -5.74 -2.12
C ALA A 187 14.81 -7.21 -2.53
N SER A 188 15.86 -8.04 -2.38
CA SER A 188 15.73 -9.49 -2.46
C SER A 188 15.68 -10.04 -1.03
N GLN A 189 14.51 -10.39 -0.57
CA GLN A 189 14.25 -10.77 0.81
C GLN A 189 13.99 -12.28 0.94
N MET A 190 14.13 -12.82 2.16
CA MET A 190 13.81 -14.22 2.46
C MET A 190 12.30 -14.51 2.41
N TRP A 191 11.49 -13.48 2.39
CA TRP A 191 10.03 -13.49 2.19
C TRP A 191 9.67 -13.03 0.78
N GLU A 192 8.38 -12.79 0.53
CA GLU A 192 7.88 -12.33 -0.76
C GLU A 192 8.62 -11.07 -1.19
N SER A 193 9.19 -11.11 -2.38
CA SER A 193 9.92 -10.00 -2.98
C SER A 193 10.09 -10.19 -4.47
N CYS A 194 10.15 -9.08 -5.22
CA CYS A 194 10.37 -9.10 -6.65
C CYS A 194 11.19 -7.86 -7.06
N LEU A 195 12.19 -8.08 -7.88
CA LEU A 195 13.09 -7.02 -8.34
C LEU A 195 12.56 -6.37 -9.61
N PHE A 196 12.58 -5.03 -9.62
CA PHE A 196 12.36 -4.21 -10.81
C PHE A 196 13.49 -3.21 -10.92
N THR A 197 14.10 -3.08 -12.11
CA THR A 197 14.90 -1.89 -12.41
C THR A 197 13.97 -0.69 -12.62
N SER A 198 14.54 0.51 -12.70
CA SER A 198 13.75 1.71 -13.02
C SER A 198 13.07 1.62 -14.38
N GLU A 199 13.77 1.02 -15.35
CA GLU A 199 13.27 0.82 -16.72
C GLU A 199 12.15 -0.22 -16.76
N GLU A 200 12.30 -1.32 -16.01
CA GLU A 200 11.27 -2.37 -15.91
C GLU A 200 10.01 -1.85 -15.21
N GLU A 201 10.16 -1.06 -14.14
CA GLU A 201 9.03 -0.42 -13.45
C GLU A 201 8.33 0.61 -14.37
N SER A 202 9.13 1.45 -15.05
CA SER A 202 8.60 2.42 -16.01
C SER A 202 7.88 1.75 -17.17
N ASP A 203 8.45 0.68 -17.76
CA ASP A 203 7.82 -0.09 -18.82
C ASP A 203 6.52 -0.75 -18.35
N PHE A 204 6.53 -1.36 -17.16
CA PHE A 204 5.34 -2.00 -16.61
C PHE A 204 4.20 -1.01 -16.36
N ILE A 205 4.50 0.17 -15.82
CA ILE A 205 3.48 1.22 -15.63
C ILE A 205 2.95 1.69 -16.99
N GLY A 206 3.86 2.09 -17.89
CA GLY A 206 3.51 2.81 -19.12
C GLY A 206 2.84 1.96 -20.19
N ASN A 207 3.21 0.68 -20.27
CA ASN A 207 2.74 -0.21 -21.33
C ASN A 207 1.76 -1.29 -20.87
N TYR A 208 1.62 -1.53 -19.56
CA TYR A 208 0.75 -2.60 -19.04
C TYR A 208 -0.21 -2.10 -17.97
N LEU A 209 0.26 -1.71 -16.78
CA LEU A 209 -0.61 -1.41 -15.64
C LEU A 209 -1.48 -0.17 -15.87
N GLY A 210 -0.87 0.95 -16.28
CA GLY A 210 -1.60 2.20 -16.53
C GLY A 210 -2.61 2.04 -17.66
N VAL A 211 -2.22 1.36 -18.74
CA VAL A 211 -3.10 1.05 -19.87
C VAL A 211 -4.27 0.17 -19.42
N ALA A 212 -3.99 -0.90 -18.65
CA ALA A 212 -5.02 -1.81 -18.15
C ALA A 212 -6.01 -1.10 -17.22
N LEU A 213 -5.54 -0.23 -16.32
CA LEU A 213 -6.40 0.58 -15.46
C LEU A 213 -7.36 1.45 -16.29
N HIS A 214 -6.86 2.17 -17.27
CA HIS A 214 -7.68 3.03 -18.13
C HIS A 214 -8.69 2.23 -18.98
N GLN A 215 -8.28 1.11 -19.54
CA GLN A 215 -9.16 0.24 -20.35
C GLN A 215 -10.29 -0.39 -19.54
N ASN A 216 -10.13 -0.51 -18.21
CA ASN A 216 -11.12 -1.10 -17.32
C ASN A 216 -11.89 -0.07 -16.47
N GLY A 217 -11.83 1.23 -16.83
CA GLY A 217 -12.58 2.28 -16.15
C GLY A 217 -12.03 2.65 -14.77
N LEU A 218 -10.75 2.33 -14.49
CA LEU A 218 -10.08 2.55 -13.22
C LEU A 218 -9.04 3.68 -13.28
N GLN A 219 -9.21 4.65 -14.18
CA GLN A 219 -8.29 5.78 -14.37
C GLN A 219 -8.24 6.74 -13.18
N ASP A 220 -9.17 6.65 -12.25
CA ASP A 220 -9.20 7.39 -10.99
C ASP A 220 -8.22 6.82 -9.94
N LYS A 221 -7.80 5.56 -10.09
CA LYS A 221 -6.89 4.88 -9.16
C LYS A 221 -5.48 5.46 -9.24
N LYS A 222 -4.89 5.69 -8.07
CA LYS A 222 -3.56 6.31 -7.98
C LYS A 222 -2.49 5.25 -8.15
N VAL A 223 -1.63 5.41 -9.14
CA VAL A 223 -0.44 4.57 -9.31
C VAL A 223 0.73 5.25 -8.61
N ILE A 224 1.32 4.55 -7.66
CA ILE A 224 2.48 5.00 -6.89
C ILE A 224 3.69 4.20 -7.34
N ALA A 225 4.72 4.88 -7.79
CA ALA A 225 5.99 4.24 -8.15
C ALA A 225 6.98 4.25 -6.99
N TRP A 226 8.02 3.45 -7.09
CA TRP A 226 9.13 3.27 -6.16
C TRP A 226 8.76 2.47 -4.91
N ASP A 227 7.99 2.98 -3.97
CA ASP A 227 7.59 2.27 -2.73
C ASP A 227 8.77 1.59 -2.01
N HIS A 228 9.90 2.31 -1.85
CA HIS A 228 11.15 1.81 -1.28
C HIS A 228 11.89 2.91 -0.48
N ASN A 229 13.12 2.65 -0.04
CA ASN A 229 13.94 3.52 0.80
C ASN A 229 14.25 4.87 0.14
N ARG A 230 14.60 5.87 0.95
CA ARG A 230 14.78 7.27 0.51
C ARG A 230 16.03 7.53 -0.32
N ASP A 231 17.05 6.69 -0.19
CA ASP A 231 18.37 6.86 -0.78
C ASP A 231 18.38 7.05 -2.31
N LEU A 232 17.55 6.29 -3.03
CA LEU A 232 17.46 6.34 -4.49
C LEU A 232 16.16 6.97 -5.01
N ILE A 233 15.37 7.61 -4.16
CA ILE A 233 14.04 8.15 -4.53
C ILE A 233 14.15 9.13 -5.72
N TYR A 234 15.15 10.01 -5.73
CA TYR A 234 15.31 11.00 -6.78
C TYR A 234 15.63 10.35 -8.13
N GLN A 235 16.60 9.42 -8.14
CA GLN A 235 17.03 8.74 -9.36
C GLN A 235 15.88 7.89 -9.95
N ARG A 236 15.17 7.18 -9.10
CA ARG A 236 14.02 6.36 -9.50
C ARG A 236 12.85 7.21 -9.99
N ALA A 237 12.53 8.29 -9.28
CA ALA A 237 11.51 9.23 -9.71
C ALA A 237 11.83 9.83 -11.09
N CYS A 238 13.08 10.27 -11.31
CA CYS A 238 13.52 10.78 -12.61
C CYS A 238 13.37 9.74 -13.72
N ALA A 239 13.80 8.49 -13.48
CA ALA A 239 13.72 7.44 -14.49
C ALA A 239 12.27 7.14 -14.91
N VAL A 240 11.35 7.15 -13.97
CA VAL A 240 9.92 6.90 -14.23
C VAL A 240 9.24 8.12 -14.85
N LEU A 241 9.44 9.32 -14.28
CA LEU A 241 8.71 10.53 -14.68
C LEU A 241 9.27 11.21 -15.96
N ASN A 242 10.53 10.97 -16.34
CA ASN A 242 11.06 11.44 -17.61
C ASN A 242 10.52 10.67 -18.82
N ASN A 243 9.92 9.50 -18.60
CA ASN A 243 9.21 8.79 -19.67
C ASN A 243 7.76 9.30 -19.75
N VAL A 244 7.45 10.07 -20.79
CA VAL A 244 6.12 10.68 -20.97
C VAL A 244 4.99 9.66 -21.05
N ASN A 245 5.26 8.45 -21.59
CA ASN A 245 4.28 7.38 -21.67
C ASN A 245 3.96 6.79 -20.29
N THR A 246 4.89 6.88 -19.35
CA THR A 246 4.73 6.40 -17.98
C THR A 246 4.20 7.50 -17.06
N ALA A 247 4.75 8.71 -17.17
CA ALA A 247 4.44 9.84 -16.29
C ALA A 247 2.94 10.17 -16.24
N GLN A 248 2.22 10.00 -17.35
CA GLN A 248 0.78 10.26 -17.41
C GLN A 248 -0.06 9.35 -16.49
N TYR A 249 0.47 8.19 -16.08
CA TYR A 249 -0.22 7.23 -15.21
C TYR A 249 0.23 7.34 -13.74
N VAL A 250 1.38 7.96 -13.47
CA VAL A 250 1.94 8.03 -12.12
C VAL A 250 1.34 9.21 -11.36
N TRP A 251 0.67 8.91 -10.26
CA TRP A 251 0.15 9.94 -9.36
C TRP A 251 1.21 10.45 -8.37
N GLY A 252 2.12 9.59 -7.94
CA GLY A 252 3.11 9.95 -6.95
C GLY A 252 4.23 8.92 -6.78
N ILE A 253 5.18 9.28 -5.94
CA ILE A 253 6.31 8.45 -5.56
C ILE A 253 6.16 8.07 -4.08
N GLY A 254 6.09 6.77 -3.81
CA GLY A 254 6.09 6.23 -2.46
C GLY A 254 7.50 6.10 -1.92
N TYR A 255 7.68 6.28 -0.62
CA TYR A 255 8.95 6.00 0.01
C TYR A 255 8.78 5.49 1.44
N HIS A 256 9.72 4.63 1.85
CA HIS A 256 9.86 4.12 3.19
C HIS A 256 10.77 5.04 4.01
N TRP A 257 10.66 4.98 5.33
CA TRP A 257 11.42 5.85 6.23
C TRP A 257 12.92 5.50 6.29
N TYR A 258 13.29 4.30 5.83
CA TYR A 258 14.68 3.84 5.85
C TYR A 258 15.56 4.64 4.87
N GLU A 259 16.84 4.67 5.20
CA GLU A 259 17.95 5.01 4.30
C GLU A 259 18.90 3.82 4.21
N THR A 260 19.76 3.78 3.19
CA THR A 260 20.91 2.85 3.18
C THR A 260 21.85 3.25 4.29
N TRP A 261 22.25 2.26 5.05
CA TRP A 261 23.22 2.39 6.13
C TRP A 261 24.61 2.05 5.60
#